data_ce00c3b1bf899a0183bf3ad867ed64d9
#
_entry.id   ce00c3b1bf899a0183bf3ad867ed64d9
#
_cell.length_a   1.000
_cell.length_b   1.000
_cell.length_c   1.000
_cell.angle_alpha   90.00
_cell.angle_beta   90.00
_cell.angle_gamma   90.00
#
_symmetry.space_group_name_H-M   'P 1'
#
loop_
_entity.id
_entity.type
_entity.pdbx_description
1 polymer ?
#
loop_
_entity_poly.entity_id
_entity_poly.type
_entity_poly.pdbx_seq_one_letter_code
_entity_poly.pdbx_strand_id
1 'polypeptide(L)'
;MRRLFLAFLMLISVAVPALAQGEPDSRTALYELRTYYPEPGKAAALNARFREHTLRLFERHGMVNVAYWNEQPTADAPDGRVIYILAYTDRAARDASWAAFRADPDWQAAAAASEADGKLVTKVDSVFMNLTDYSPTVSLTR
;
A
#
# COMPACT_ATOMS: atom_id res chain seq x y z
N MET A 1 -16.38 -57.91 16.08
CA MET A 1 -15.51 -56.81 16.55
C MET A 1 -14.81 -56.20 15.37
N ARG A 2 -15.35 -55.09 14.81
CA ARG A 2 -14.75 -54.36 13.66
C ARG A 2 -13.97 -53.19 14.24
N ARG A 3 -12.66 -53.22 14.12
CA ARG A 3 -11.78 -52.09 14.50
C ARG A 3 -11.74 -51.06 13.37
N LEU A 4 -12.33 -49.87 13.59
CA LEU A 4 -12.23 -48.71 12.73
C LEU A 4 -10.86 -48.07 12.95
N PHE A 5 -9.99 -48.07 11.95
CA PHE A 5 -8.79 -47.25 11.93
C PHE A 5 -9.15 -45.87 11.38
N LEU A 6 -9.18 -44.84 12.27
CA LEU A 6 -9.23 -43.46 11.86
C LEU A 6 -7.82 -43.05 11.42
N ALA A 7 -7.63 -42.83 10.13
CA ALA A 7 -6.42 -42.21 9.61
C ALA A 7 -6.51 -40.68 9.83
N PHE A 8 -5.67 -40.18 10.74
CA PHE A 8 -5.52 -38.73 10.99
C PHE A 8 -4.60 -38.15 9.92
N LEU A 9 -5.19 -37.48 8.93
CA LEU A 9 -4.44 -36.79 7.88
C LEU A 9 -3.90 -35.47 8.45
N MET A 10 -2.62 -35.48 8.82
CA MET A 10 -1.93 -34.28 9.31
C MET A 10 -1.60 -33.38 8.12
N LEU A 11 -2.35 -32.28 7.93
CA LEU A 11 -2.01 -31.23 6.96
C LEU A 11 -0.77 -30.51 7.48
N ILE A 12 0.37 -30.78 6.86
CA ILE A 12 1.60 -30.00 7.09
C ILE A 12 1.43 -28.70 6.28
N SER A 13 1.09 -27.62 6.97
CA SER A 13 1.13 -26.28 6.42
C SER A 13 2.59 -25.85 6.24
N VAL A 14 3.10 -25.93 5.04
CA VAL A 14 4.42 -25.38 4.69
C VAL A 14 4.28 -23.87 4.62
N ALA A 15 4.67 -23.19 5.70
CA ALA A 15 4.86 -21.75 5.67
C ALA A 15 6.02 -21.44 4.70
N VAL A 16 5.71 -20.92 3.52
CA VAL A 16 6.73 -20.37 2.61
C VAL A 16 7.27 -19.11 3.29
N PRO A 17 8.58 -19.04 3.60
CA PRO A 17 9.15 -17.82 4.15
C PRO A 17 8.97 -16.71 3.11
N ALA A 18 8.34 -15.61 3.50
CA ALA A 18 8.36 -14.39 2.71
C ALA A 18 9.85 -14.03 2.53
N LEU A 19 10.33 -14.11 1.29
CA LEU A 19 11.66 -13.64 0.94
C LEU A 19 11.71 -12.16 1.35
N ALA A 20 12.55 -11.84 2.32
CA ALA A 20 12.85 -10.47 2.69
C ALA A 20 13.43 -9.79 1.44
N GLN A 21 12.60 -9.07 0.72
CA GLN A 21 13.05 -8.25 -0.40
C GLN A 21 13.92 -7.14 0.20
N GLY A 22 15.18 -7.07 -0.22
CA GLY A 22 16.07 -5.98 0.17
C GLY A 22 15.46 -4.63 -0.20
N GLU A 23 15.91 -3.57 0.49
CA GLU A 23 15.47 -2.22 0.11
C GLU A 23 15.90 -1.93 -1.33
N PRO A 24 15.04 -1.29 -2.14
CA PRO A 24 15.39 -0.94 -3.49
C PRO A 24 16.53 0.10 -3.49
N ASP A 25 17.47 -0.02 -4.41
CA ASP A 25 18.42 1.06 -4.68
C ASP A 25 17.65 2.23 -5.30
N SER A 26 17.77 3.41 -4.69
CA SER A 26 17.05 4.60 -5.12
C SER A 26 17.28 4.99 -6.59
N ARG A 27 18.44 4.64 -7.15
CA ARG A 27 18.76 4.95 -8.56
C ARG A 27 18.06 4.03 -9.56
N THR A 28 17.77 2.79 -9.15
CA THR A 28 17.17 1.77 -10.01
C THR A 28 15.73 1.44 -9.63
N ALA A 29 15.26 1.99 -8.52
CA ALA A 29 13.90 1.77 -8.02
C ALA A 29 12.83 2.19 -9.04
N LEU A 30 11.74 1.45 -9.05
CA LEU A 30 10.50 1.87 -9.67
C LEU A 30 9.73 2.74 -8.67
N TYR A 31 9.42 3.96 -9.05
CA TYR A 31 8.57 4.86 -8.27
C TYR A 31 7.14 4.84 -8.80
N GLU A 32 6.18 4.90 -7.90
CA GLU A 32 4.76 5.05 -8.23
C GLU A 32 4.22 6.28 -7.52
N LEU A 33 3.92 7.34 -8.28
CA LEU A 33 3.18 8.48 -7.77
C LEU A 33 1.69 8.15 -7.83
N ARG A 34 1.00 8.33 -6.70
CA ARG A 34 -0.43 8.10 -6.59
C ARG A 34 -1.14 9.37 -6.13
N THR A 35 -2.23 9.67 -6.81
CA THR A 35 -3.10 10.81 -6.47
C THR A 35 -4.47 10.28 -6.09
N TYR A 36 -4.87 10.53 -4.85
CA TYR A 36 -6.18 10.17 -4.33
C TYR A 36 -7.09 11.39 -4.31
N TYR A 37 -8.25 11.25 -4.89
CA TYR A 37 -9.29 12.28 -4.95
C TYR A 37 -10.31 11.97 -3.84
N PRO A 38 -10.31 12.72 -2.71
CA PRO A 38 -11.28 12.48 -1.65
C PRO A 38 -12.71 12.72 -2.12
N GLU A 39 -13.66 11.97 -1.56
CA GLU A 39 -15.07 12.35 -1.60
C GLU A 39 -15.26 13.68 -0.85
N PRO A 40 -16.23 14.52 -1.23
CA PRO A 40 -16.48 15.80 -0.56
C PRO A 40 -16.55 15.68 0.96
N GLY A 41 -15.73 16.44 1.68
CA GLY A 41 -15.62 16.43 3.14
C GLY A 41 -14.90 15.22 3.74
N LYS A 42 -14.34 14.31 2.94
CA LYS A 42 -13.68 13.08 3.41
C LYS A 42 -12.15 13.16 3.50
N ALA A 43 -11.53 14.28 3.14
CA ALA A 43 -10.07 14.43 3.16
C ALA A 43 -9.45 14.16 4.54
N ALA A 44 -10.08 14.65 5.61
CA ALA A 44 -9.59 14.41 6.98
C ALA A 44 -9.63 12.92 7.37
N ALA A 45 -10.73 12.21 7.06
CA ALA A 45 -10.88 10.78 7.32
C ALA A 45 -9.90 9.94 6.48
N LEU A 46 -9.67 10.33 5.22
CA LEU A 46 -8.67 9.71 4.37
C LEU A 46 -7.25 9.85 4.96
N ASN A 47 -6.88 11.05 5.40
CA ASN A 47 -5.59 11.30 6.05
C ASN A 47 -5.44 10.51 7.37
N ALA A 48 -6.50 10.38 8.17
CA ALA A 48 -6.51 9.56 9.38
C ALA A 48 -6.22 8.09 9.04
N ARG A 49 -6.91 7.50 8.05
CA ARG A 49 -6.65 6.14 7.59
C ARG A 49 -5.20 5.92 7.14
N PHE A 50 -4.62 6.89 6.42
CA PHE A 50 -3.19 6.81 6.04
C PHE A 50 -2.28 6.78 7.28
N ARG A 51 -2.46 7.71 8.20
CA ARG A 51 -1.62 7.88 9.40
C ARG A 51 -1.71 6.68 10.33
N GLU A 52 -2.91 6.17 10.56
CA GLU A 52 -3.17 5.16 11.59
C GLU A 52 -2.93 3.74 11.10
N HIS A 53 -3.12 3.50 9.80
CA HIS A 53 -3.12 2.14 9.26
C HIS A 53 -2.25 1.97 8.01
N THR A 54 -2.43 2.81 6.98
CA THR A 54 -1.97 2.51 5.63
C THR A 54 -0.45 2.48 5.51
N LEU A 55 0.27 3.47 6.07
CA LEU A 55 1.73 3.55 5.96
C LEU A 55 2.39 2.29 6.51
N ARG A 56 2.04 1.90 7.73
CA ARG A 56 2.57 0.69 8.38
C ARG A 56 2.25 -0.58 7.59
N LEU A 57 1.07 -0.66 7.01
CA LEU A 57 0.66 -1.80 6.20
C LEU A 57 1.40 -1.84 4.85
N PHE A 58 1.69 -0.71 4.25
CA PHE A 58 2.55 -0.63 3.06
C PHE A 58 3.94 -1.19 3.35
N GLU A 59 4.57 -0.78 4.44
CA GLU A 59 5.89 -1.29 4.87
C GLU A 59 5.86 -2.79 5.13
N ARG A 60 4.83 -3.29 5.82
CA ARG A 60 4.63 -4.73 6.07
C ARG A 60 4.65 -5.55 4.77
N HIS A 61 4.12 -4.99 3.69
CA HIS A 61 4.03 -5.64 2.39
C HIS A 61 5.14 -5.23 1.41
N GLY A 62 6.26 -4.68 1.91
CA GLY A 62 7.46 -4.44 1.12
C GLY A 62 7.41 -3.18 0.23
N MET A 63 6.40 -2.32 0.42
CA MET A 63 6.37 -1.01 -0.24
C MET A 63 7.19 -0.02 0.58
N VAL A 64 8.02 0.78 -0.08
CA VAL A 64 8.80 1.84 0.59
C VAL A 64 8.03 3.16 0.51
N ASN A 65 7.69 3.71 1.67
CA ASN A 65 7.06 5.03 1.76
C ASN A 65 8.10 6.13 1.50
N VAL A 66 7.95 6.89 0.39
CA VAL A 66 8.92 7.93 0.02
C VAL A 66 8.51 9.29 0.60
N ALA A 67 7.32 9.76 0.24
CA ALA A 67 6.81 11.03 0.72
C ALA A 67 5.30 11.17 0.48
N TYR A 68 4.65 12.04 1.27
CA TYR A 68 3.20 12.28 1.25
C TYR A 68 2.90 13.78 1.30
N TRP A 69 1.94 14.22 0.50
CA TRP A 69 1.50 15.60 0.44
C TRP A 69 -0.03 15.69 0.47
N ASN A 70 -0.53 16.73 1.09
CA ASN A 70 -1.87 17.23 0.83
C ASN A 70 -1.76 18.39 -0.14
N GLU A 71 -2.42 18.30 -1.31
CA GLU A 71 -2.55 19.40 -2.23
C GLU A 71 -3.28 20.56 -1.55
N GLN A 72 -2.81 21.79 -1.79
CA GLN A 72 -3.55 22.96 -1.33
C GLN A 72 -4.90 23.03 -2.06
N PRO A 73 -5.99 23.40 -1.35
CA PRO A 73 -7.31 23.52 -1.96
C PRO A 73 -7.30 24.41 -3.21
N THR A 74 -8.01 23.96 -4.23
CA THR A 74 -8.24 24.71 -5.47
C THR A 74 -9.73 24.75 -5.80
N ALA A 75 -10.14 25.52 -6.79
CA ALA A 75 -11.54 25.54 -7.24
C ALA A 75 -12.02 24.15 -7.70
N ASP A 76 -11.13 23.38 -8.35
CA ASP A 76 -11.44 22.02 -8.85
C ASP A 76 -11.23 20.92 -7.82
N ALA A 77 -10.59 21.23 -6.70
CA ALA A 77 -10.32 20.30 -5.60
C ALA A 77 -10.43 21.05 -4.26
N PRO A 78 -11.63 21.38 -3.81
CA PRO A 78 -11.83 22.21 -2.61
C PRO A 78 -11.33 21.52 -1.32
N ASP A 79 -11.28 20.21 -1.28
CA ASP A 79 -10.72 19.41 -0.17
C ASP A 79 -9.22 19.09 -0.36
N GLY A 80 -8.63 19.53 -1.49
CA GLY A 80 -7.30 19.10 -1.92
C GLY A 80 -7.27 17.62 -2.32
N ARG A 81 -6.09 17.12 -2.66
CA ARG A 81 -5.85 15.69 -2.99
C ARG A 81 -4.76 15.16 -2.09
N VAL A 82 -4.79 13.86 -1.80
CA VAL A 82 -3.67 13.20 -1.13
C VAL A 82 -2.77 12.61 -2.21
N ILE A 83 -1.53 13.11 -2.27
CA ILE A 83 -0.54 12.71 -3.26
C ILE A 83 0.61 12.04 -2.52
N TYR A 84 1.07 10.89 -3.01
CA TYR A 84 2.19 10.21 -2.39
C TYR A 84 3.01 9.41 -3.40
N ILE A 85 4.23 9.08 -3.00
CA ILE A 85 5.15 8.27 -3.79
C ILE A 85 5.53 7.03 -2.98
N LEU A 86 5.42 5.87 -3.62
CA LEU A 86 5.97 4.61 -3.16
C LEU A 86 7.14 4.19 -4.06
N ALA A 87 8.08 3.45 -3.50
CA ALA A 87 9.16 2.84 -4.27
C ALA A 87 9.19 1.32 -4.11
N TYR A 88 9.64 0.64 -5.17
CA TYR A 88 9.74 -0.81 -5.29
C TYR A 88 11.03 -1.18 -6.02
N THR A 89 11.50 -2.42 -5.88
CA THR A 89 12.62 -2.92 -6.67
C THR A 89 12.29 -2.95 -8.16
N ASP A 90 11.07 -3.36 -8.52
CA ASP A 90 10.59 -3.46 -9.90
C ASP A 90 9.06 -3.58 -9.97
N ARG A 91 8.51 -3.76 -11.17
CA ARG A 91 7.08 -3.92 -11.41
C ARG A 91 6.50 -5.19 -10.79
N ALA A 92 7.22 -6.30 -10.83
CA ALA A 92 6.74 -7.57 -10.29
C ALA A 92 6.63 -7.50 -8.76
N ALA A 93 7.63 -6.90 -8.10
CA ALA A 93 7.59 -6.63 -6.67
C ALA A 93 6.41 -5.72 -6.28
N ARG A 94 6.18 -4.65 -7.06
CA ARG A 94 5.02 -3.76 -6.88
C ARG A 94 3.70 -4.53 -6.94
N ASP A 95 3.51 -5.34 -7.96
CA ASP A 95 2.25 -6.06 -8.16
C ASP A 95 2.01 -7.11 -7.06
N ALA A 96 3.06 -7.82 -6.62
CA ALA A 96 3.02 -8.75 -5.50
C ALA A 96 2.68 -8.03 -4.18
N SER A 97 3.33 -6.90 -3.89
CA SER A 97 3.08 -6.09 -2.69
C SER A 97 1.64 -5.61 -2.61
N TRP A 98 1.09 -5.10 -3.71
CA TRP A 98 -0.32 -4.66 -3.76
C TRP A 98 -1.30 -5.82 -3.63
N ALA A 99 -1.00 -6.99 -4.19
CA ALA A 99 -1.84 -8.17 -4.03
C ALA A 99 -1.89 -8.59 -2.55
N ALA A 100 -0.73 -8.68 -1.89
CA ALA A 100 -0.61 -9.03 -0.48
C ALA A 100 -1.30 -8.00 0.43
N PHE A 101 -1.09 -6.70 0.19
CA PHE A 101 -1.72 -5.62 0.94
C PHE A 101 -3.25 -5.69 0.86
N ARG A 102 -3.82 -5.89 -0.34
CA ARG A 102 -5.29 -5.98 -0.49
C ARG A 102 -5.89 -7.22 0.17
N ALA A 103 -5.10 -8.30 0.31
CA ALA A 103 -5.52 -9.52 0.98
C ALA A 103 -5.32 -9.49 2.50
N ASP A 104 -4.62 -8.48 3.03
CA ASP A 104 -4.33 -8.36 4.46
C ASP A 104 -5.63 -8.07 5.24
N PRO A 105 -6.00 -8.91 6.23
CA PRO A 105 -7.20 -8.72 7.03
C PRO A 105 -7.19 -7.41 7.84
N ASP A 106 -6.01 -6.92 8.28
CA ASP A 106 -5.91 -5.63 8.98
C ASP A 106 -6.26 -4.48 8.04
N TRP A 107 -5.82 -4.56 6.76
CA TRP A 107 -6.23 -3.58 5.75
C TRP A 107 -7.72 -3.62 5.49
N GLN A 108 -8.28 -4.81 5.30
CA GLN A 108 -9.72 -4.97 5.01
C GLN A 108 -10.57 -4.41 6.16
N ALA A 109 -10.17 -4.67 7.42
CA ALA A 109 -10.84 -4.13 8.59
C ALA A 109 -10.73 -2.59 8.67
N ALA A 110 -9.53 -2.03 8.44
CA ALA A 110 -9.31 -0.59 8.45
C ALA A 110 -10.09 0.12 7.33
N ALA A 111 -10.10 -0.46 6.12
CA ALA A 111 -10.87 0.06 4.99
C ALA A 111 -12.38 0.06 5.30
N ALA A 112 -12.92 -1.06 5.77
CA ALA A 112 -14.34 -1.18 6.12
C ALA A 112 -14.74 -0.20 7.23
N ALA A 113 -13.94 -0.08 8.30
CA ALA A 113 -14.22 0.84 9.40
C ALA A 113 -14.18 2.30 8.95
N SER A 114 -13.20 2.69 8.14
CA SER A 114 -13.06 4.07 7.67
C SER A 114 -14.13 4.47 6.63
N GLU A 115 -14.75 3.51 5.98
CA GLU A 115 -15.79 3.72 4.95
C GLU A 115 -17.20 3.34 5.43
N ALA A 116 -17.40 3.16 6.76
CA ALA A 116 -18.71 2.85 7.34
C ALA A 116 -19.79 3.91 6.99
N ASP A 117 -19.36 5.18 6.90
CA ASP A 117 -20.22 6.32 6.53
C ASP A 117 -20.05 6.73 5.06
N GLY A 118 -19.67 5.79 4.19
CA GLY A 118 -19.49 6.00 2.76
C GLY A 118 -18.02 6.02 2.34
N LYS A 119 -17.80 5.98 1.03
CA LYS A 119 -16.47 5.94 0.44
C LYS A 119 -15.63 7.16 0.83
N LEU A 120 -14.34 6.98 0.97
CA LEU A 120 -13.40 8.08 1.21
C LEU A 120 -12.83 8.67 -0.09
N VAL A 121 -12.81 7.90 -1.18
CA VAL A 121 -12.09 8.25 -2.42
C VAL A 121 -12.98 8.02 -3.63
N THR A 122 -13.10 9.04 -4.49
CA THR A 122 -13.82 8.97 -5.77
C THR A 122 -12.98 8.29 -6.84
N LYS A 123 -11.68 8.61 -6.88
CA LYS A 123 -10.75 8.22 -7.94
C LYS A 123 -9.33 8.10 -7.41
N VAL A 124 -8.54 7.24 -8.04
CA VAL A 124 -7.08 7.13 -7.83
C VAL A 124 -6.39 7.14 -9.18
N ASP A 125 -5.45 8.06 -9.37
CA ASP A 125 -4.53 8.05 -10.49
C ASP A 125 -3.18 7.48 -10.04
N SER A 126 -2.47 6.81 -10.95
CA SER A 126 -1.17 6.20 -10.71
C SER A 126 -0.25 6.46 -11.90
N VAL A 127 0.96 6.97 -11.62
CA VAL A 127 2.00 7.21 -12.62
C VAL A 127 3.28 6.54 -12.19
N PHE A 128 3.87 5.73 -13.09
CA PHE A 128 5.14 5.07 -12.86
C PHE A 128 6.30 5.92 -13.36
N MET A 129 7.37 5.98 -12.58
CA MET A 129 8.49 6.87 -12.82
C MET A 129 9.81 6.17 -12.49
N ASN A 130 10.87 6.61 -13.16
CA ASN A 130 12.24 6.31 -12.78
C ASN A 130 12.97 7.64 -12.51
N LEU A 131 13.95 7.63 -11.61
CA LEU A 131 14.78 8.81 -11.42
C LEU A 131 15.56 9.11 -12.70
N THR A 132 15.72 10.38 -12.99
CA THR A 132 16.64 10.85 -14.03
C THR A 132 18.09 10.77 -13.52
N ASP A 133 19.07 10.73 -14.45
CA ASP A 133 20.49 10.71 -14.12
C ASP A 133 20.97 12.00 -13.41
N TYR A 134 20.25 13.11 -13.62
CA TYR A 134 20.51 14.40 -12.98
C TYR A 134 19.68 14.64 -11.70
N SER A 135 18.85 13.71 -11.28
CA SER A 135 18.08 13.85 -10.05
C SER A 135 18.98 13.79 -8.81
N PRO A 136 18.76 14.63 -7.79
CA PRO A 136 19.32 14.38 -6.47
C PRO A 136 18.95 12.98 -5.96
N THR A 137 19.78 12.43 -5.06
CA THR A 137 19.51 11.14 -4.45
C THR A 137 18.26 11.22 -3.56
N VAL A 138 17.33 10.29 -3.75
CA VAL A 138 16.16 10.09 -2.87
C VAL A 138 16.56 9.11 -1.77
N SER A 139 16.35 9.49 -0.51
CA SER A 139 16.57 8.57 0.61
C SER A 139 15.39 7.59 0.68
N LEU A 140 15.67 6.31 0.58
CA LEU A 140 14.70 5.23 0.78
C LEU A 140 15.03 4.55 2.11
N THR A 141 14.29 4.91 3.16
CA THR A 141 14.41 4.29 4.48
C THR A 141 13.04 3.75 4.88
N ARG A 142 13.04 2.54 5.48
CA ARG A 142 11.86 1.96 6.13
C ARG A 142 11.77 2.41 7.58
#